data_28b40fd10e8f43b57fbe8e8acf920cd9
#
_entry.id   28b40fd10e8f43b57fbe8e8acf920cd9
#
_cell.length_a   1.000
_cell.length_b   1.000
_cell.length_c   1.000
_cell.angle_alpha   90.00
_cell.angle_beta   90.00
_cell.angle_gamma   90.00
#
_symmetry.space_group_name_H-M   'P 1'
#
loop_
_entity.id
_entity.type
_entity.pdbx_description
1 polymer ?
#
loop_
_entity_poly.entity_id
_entity_poly.type
_entity_poly.pdbx_seq_one_letter_code
_entity_poly.pdbx_strand_id
1 'polypeptide(L)'
;MSYIGRQLNLPASVFEAVADGSITAGSTVVIKSTGKVANTTNQSAANSTPANIDAGADRLRDYGLAYDTSENCVLFAYRNVIGNKACVKAATLSGTTLTFGSEVETDMVADGKVSIASDGSGGFILISKDTNQSNKQFALAGTVSGTTVTIGDDAEFTTSTYSVHDIAFDSTSGKFVIVYIDNANSLYLTAKVVTRSGTGFSLGSAVVISSETYLYGCRCTEDTDQNRIVAFASGTSKVRCVAGAVSGTSTSWGTVVESSETTRVRSDKANGSSNVCGITYDASAQATVFAYCDQESTSPSEKATLLIATASGSTVTLGNVQVVDSSDKGNEVGCAYDPVSQKVIVAYGLGDAIGPGNFVSATITGGTSRSATFSSKTQFESGDTIASTVIHHPTVGKNIIAFADEGDGDKGKYVIQASQFQNFTDFIGFTDTTYDDGDLVKVQVGGSVNDLQSGLTAGQTYFVQTDGSIGTSAASTSVTAGTAVSATEILVKG
;
A
#
# COMPACT_ATOMS: atom_id res chain seq x y z
N MET A 1 2.30 -48.51 46.59
CA MET A 1 3.17 -48.66 45.40
C MET A 1 3.48 -47.27 44.88
N SER A 2 4.70 -46.82 45.04
CA SER A 2 5.14 -45.50 44.59
C SER A 2 5.46 -45.56 43.13
N TYR A 3 4.74 -44.83 42.31
CA TYR A 3 5.09 -44.65 40.89
C TYR A 3 6.26 -43.66 40.84
N ILE A 4 7.44 -44.16 40.56
CA ILE A 4 8.58 -43.32 40.22
C ILE A 4 8.34 -42.86 38.74
N GLY A 5 7.84 -41.64 38.60
CA GLY A 5 7.77 -40.98 37.33
C GLY A 5 9.19 -40.78 36.78
N ARG A 6 9.56 -41.52 35.73
CA ARG A 6 10.77 -41.23 34.96
C ARG A 6 10.59 -39.86 34.32
N GLN A 7 11.35 -38.86 34.80
CA GLN A 7 11.56 -37.65 34.00
C GLN A 7 12.20 -38.09 32.68
N LEU A 8 11.44 -38.05 31.63
CA LEU A 8 11.99 -38.07 30.28
C LEU A 8 12.71 -36.72 30.10
N ASN A 9 14.02 -36.70 30.31
CA ASN A 9 14.89 -35.63 29.81
C ASN A 9 14.89 -35.76 28.27
N LEU A 10 13.82 -35.35 27.60
CA LEU A 10 13.89 -34.97 26.20
C LEU A 10 14.74 -33.70 26.17
N PRO A 11 15.75 -33.61 25.28
CA PRO A 11 16.45 -32.34 25.08
C PRO A 11 15.36 -31.32 24.75
N ALA A 12 15.29 -30.23 25.54
CA ALA A 12 14.36 -29.16 25.29
C ALA A 12 14.60 -28.67 23.83
N SER A 13 13.62 -28.84 22.97
CA SER A 13 13.69 -28.32 21.62
C SER A 13 13.59 -26.81 21.74
N VAL A 14 14.72 -26.13 21.66
CA VAL A 14 14.83 -24.68 21.72
C VAL A 14 15.30 -24.18 20.37
N PHE A 15 14.60 -23.21 19.83
CA PHE A 15 14.98 -22.47 18.64
C PHE A 15 15.46 -21.08 19.07
N GLU A 16 16.51 -20.55 18.48
CA GLU A 16 17.05 -19.23 18.79
C GLU A 16 16.99 -18.32 17.55
N ALA A 17 16.46 -17.11 17.73
CA ALA A 17 16.43 -16.06 16.71
C ALA A 17 16.36 -14.67 17.35
N VAL A 18 16.63 -13.63 16.58
CA VAL A 18 16.60 -12.25 17.06
C VAL A 18 15.17 -11.76 17.22
N ALA A 19 14.85 -11.10 18.34
CA ALA A 19 13.56 -10.44 18.56
C ALA A 19 13.31 -9.32 17.56
N ASP A 20 12.07 -9.23 17.11
CA ASP A 20 11.55 -8.12 16.34
C ASP A 20 10.42 -7.46 17.14
N GLY A 21 10.81 -6.53 17.97
CA GLY A 21 10.01 -5.92 19.02
C GLY A 21 10.11 -6.65 20.36
N SER A 22 9.66 -6.01 21.44
CA SER A 22 9.65 -6.60 22.78
C SER A 22 8.70 -7.79 22.87
N ILE A 23 9.14 -8.88 23.48
CA ILE A 23 8.40 -10.14 23.62
C ILE A 23 8.26 -10.46 25.10
N THR A 24 7.03 -10.65 25.58
CA THR A 24 6.77 -10.99 26.98
C THR A 24 6.98 -12.48 27.23
N ALA A 25 7.42 -12.84 28.43
CA ALA A 25 7.56 -14.23 28.88
C ALA A 25 6.29 -15.05 28.67
N GLY A 26 6.41 -16.27 28.16
CA GLY A 26 5.28 -17.17 27.91
C GLY A 26 4.40 -16.80 26.71
N SER A 27 4.77 -15.77 25.92
CA SER A 27 4.03 -15.40 24.72
C SER A 27 4.18 -16.43 23.62
N THR A 28 3.10 -16.62 22.86
CA THR A 28 3.15 -17.30 21.57
C THR A 28 3.96 -16.48 20.57
N VAL A 29 4.82 -17.11 19.78
CA VAL A 29 5.68 -16.43 18.84
C VAL A 29 5.66 -17.07 17.46
N VAL A 30 5.95 -16.24 16.46
CA VAL A 30 6.04 -16.59 15.04
C VAL A 30 7.42 -16.22 14.49
N ILE A 31 7.83 -16.88 13.41
CA ILE A 31 9.00 -16.49 12.62
C ILE A 31 8.57 -15.59 11.47
N LYS A 32 9.28 -14.48 11.28
CA LYS A 32 9.05 -13.57 10.14
C LYS A 32 9.89 -14.00 8.92
N SER A 33 9.55 -13.52 7.74
CA SER A 33 10.33 -13.71 6.52
C SER A 33 11.78 -13.21 6.63
N THR A 34 12.04 -12.28 7.55
CA THR A 34 13.38 -11.78 7.89
C THR A 34 14.20 -12.76 8.75
N GLY A 35 13.62 -13.90 9.18
CA GLY A 35 14.23 -14.83 10.13
C GLY A 35 14.18 -14.38 11.60
N LYS A 36 13.58 -13.24 11.89
CA LYS A 36 13.37 -12.74 13.26
C LYS A 36 12.11 -13.34 13.89
N VAL A 37 12.04 -13.31 15.22
CA VAL A 37 10.89 -13.79 16.01
C VAL A 37 10.10 -12.62 16.55
N ALA A 38 8.76 -12.70 16.48
CA ALA A 38 7.86 -11.70 17.03
C ALA A 38 6.69 -12.37 17.77
N ASN A 39 6.02 -11.63 18.65
CA ASN A 39 4.76 -12.06 19.26
C ASN A 39 3.70 -12.36 18.19
N THR A 40 2.84 -13.36 18.46
CA THR A 40 1.62 -13.61 17.67
C THR A 40 0.50 -12.62 18.01
N THR A 41 0.68 -11.77 19.01
CA THR A 41 -0.34 -10.81 19.39
C THR A 41 -0.74 -9.96 18.20
N ASN A 42 -2.05 -9.82 18.01
CA ASN A 42 -2.61 -8.68 17.28
C ASN A 42 -1.98 -7.43 17.88
N GLN A 43 -0.90 -6.96 17.28
CA GLN A 43 -0.59 -5.56 17.47
C GLN A 43 -1.72 -4.81 16.77
N SER A 44 -2.81 -4.56 17.52
CA SER A 44 -3.62 -3.38 17.28
C SER A 44 -2.68 -2.21 17.49
N ALA A 45 -1.82 -1.99 16.53
CA ALA A 45 -0.96 -0.84 16.53
C ALA A 45 -1.90 0.34 16.42
N ALA A 46 -1.99 1.08 17.50
CA ALA A 46 -2.63 2.38 17.46
C ALA A 46 -1.98 3.14 16.31
N ASN A 47 -2.79 3.73 15.43
CA ASN A 47 -2.30 4.67 14.45
C ASN A 47 -1.51 5.75 15.21
N SER A 48 -0.44 6.24 14.63
CA SER A 48 0.17 7.46 15.17
C SER A 48 -0.87 8.59 15.16
N THR A 49 -0.70 9.57 16.00
CA THR A 49 -1.44 10.84 15.83
C THR A 49 -1.01 11.48 14.51
N PRO A 50 -1.91 12.17 13.79
CA PRO A 50 -1.56 12.93 12.60
C PRO A 50 -0.42 13.92 12.87
N ALA A 51 0.58 13.94 11.98
CA ALA A 51 1.72 14.83 12.06
C ALA A 51 1.91 15.56 10.73
N ASN A 52 2.46 16.77 10.77
CA ASN A 52 2.65 17.59 9.59
C ASN A 52 3.81 17.05 8.71
N ILE A 53 3.62 17.07 7.40
CA ILE A 53 4.68 16.80 6.40
C ILE A 53 5.64 18.00 6.36
N ASP A 54 5.11 19.22 6.56
CA ASP A 54 5.90 20.44 6.66
C ASP A 54 5.59 21.18 7.96
N ALA A 55 6.62 21.82 8.55
CA ALA A 55 6.47 22.63 9.75
C ALA A 55 5.86 24.03 9.46
N GLY A 56 5.78 24.42 8.18
CA GLY A 56 5.22 25.68 7.72
C GLY A 56 3.69 25.69 7.64
N ALA A 57 3.15 26.80 7.15
CA ALA A 57 1.73 26.96 6.84
C ALA A 57 1.40 26.50 5.41
N ASP A 58 2.26 25.70 4.80
CA ASP A 58 2.14 25.30 3.40
C ASP A 58 0.95 24.37 3.17
N ARG A 59 0.15 24.73 2.19
CA ARG A 59 -1.00 23.95 1.73
C ARG A 59 -0.52 22.91 0.72
N LEU A 60 -0.56 21.65 1.11
CA LEU A 60 -0.04 20.54 0.28
C LEU A 60 -1.19 19.66 -0.20
N ARG A 61 -1.27 19.45 -1.51
CA ARG A 61 -2.32 18.64 -2.15
C ARG A 61 -1.74 17.74 -3.24
N ASP A 62 -2.57 16.88 -3.78
CA ASP A 62 -2.31 16.09 -5.01
C ASP A 62 -1.07 15.18 -4.91
N TYR A 63 -0.96 14.43 -3.81
CA TYR A 63 0.20 13.61 -3.48
C TYR A 63 0.44 12.44 -4.43
N GLY A 64 1.72 12.22 -4.76
CA GLY A 64 2.26 10.95 -5.21
C GLY A 64 3.29 10.45 -4.20
N LEU A 65 3.30 9.16 -3.91
CA LEU A 65 4.28 8.53 -3.01
C LEU A 65 5.04 7.44 -3.76
N ALA A 66 6.35 7.36 -3.53
CA ALA A 66 7.18 6.25 -3.99
C ALA A 66 8.18 5.85 -2.90
N TYR A 67 8.44 4.55 -2.78
CA TYR A 67 9.46 4.05 -1.85
C TYR A 67 10.73 3.72 -2.62
N ASP A 68 11.86 4.19 -2.12
CA ASP A 68 13.18 3.81 -2.63
C ASP A 68 13.83 2.77 -1.72
N THR A 69 14.08 1.60 -2.30
CA THR A 69 14.58 0.43 -1.55
C THR A 69 16.04 0.61 -1.15
N SER A 70 16.88 1.18 -2.01
CA SER A 70 18.31 1.34 -1.74
C SER A 70 18.59 2.39 -0.67
N GLU A 71 17.82 3.47 -0.68
CA GLU A 71 17.96 4.59 0.26
C GLU A 71 17.07 4.44 1.49
N ASN A 72 16.21 3.41 1.52
CA ASN A 72 15.26 3.14 2.60
C ASN A 72 14.44 4.38 2.98
N CYS A 73 13.94 5.09 1.99
CA CYS A 73 13.20 6.34 2.17
C CYS A 73 11.91 6.37 1.35
N VAL A 74 10.99 7.21 1.76
CA VAL A 74 9.76 7.51 1.01
C VAL A 74 9.91 8.88 0.36
N LEU A 75 9.66 8.93 -0.94
CA LEU A 75 9.56 10.16 -1.72
C LEU A 75 8.11 10.65 -1.67
N PHE A 76 7.93 11.88 -1.24
CA PHE A 76 6.67 12.62 -1.23
C PHE A 76 6.71 13.64 -2.36
N ALA A 77 5.94 13.41 -3.41
CA ALA A 77 5.70 14.39 -4.45
C ALA A 77 4.31 15.01 -4.26
N TYR A 78 4.19 16.32 -4.37
CA TYR A 78 2.94 17.03 -4.11
C TYR A 78 2.90 18.39 -4.79
N ARG A 79 1.72 18.99 -4.82
CA ARG A 79 1.57 20.39 -5.17
C ARG A 79 1.57 21.25 -3.92
N ASN A 80 2.54 22.15 -3.81
CA ASN A 80 2.50 23.26 -2.86
C ASN A 80 1.58 24.35 -3.40
N VAL A 81 0.40 24.52 -2.78
CA VAL A 81 -0.67 25.40 -3.31
C VAL A 81 -0.29 26.87 -3.17
N ILE A 82 0.57 27.25 -2.20
CA ILE A 82 0.99 28.64 -2.00
C ILE A 82 1.88 29.10 -3.16
N GLY A 83 2.86 28.29 -3.56
CA GLY A 83 3.72 28.55 -4.72
C GLY A 83 3.16 28.06 -6.05
N ASN A 84 2.09 27.23 -6.03
CA ASN A 84 1.61 26.44 -7.17
C ASN A 84 2.71 25.64 -7.85
N LYS A 85 3.68 25.13 -7.08
CA LYS A 85 4.79 24.34 -7.60
C LYS A 85 4.58 22.85 -7.35
N ALA A 86 5.03 22.02 -8.29
CA ALA A 86 5.30 20.63 -8.00
C ALA A 86 6.57 20.57 -7.15
N CYS A 87 6.50 19.86 -6.03
CA CYS A 87 7.58 19.74 -5.06
C CYS A 87 7.85 18.28 -4.75
N VAL A 88 9.06 17.99 -4.28
CA VAL A 88 9.43 16.66 -3.78
C VAL A 88 10.27 16.75 -2.52
N LYS A 89 9.97 15.87 -1.57
CA LYS A 89 10.75 15.63 -0.34
C LYS A 89 11.03 14.14 -0.20
N ALA A 90 12.15 13.79 0.43
CA ALA A 90 12.38 12.44 0.89
C ALA A 90 12.30 12.37 2.42
N ALA A 91 11.83 11.25 2.94
CA ALA A 91 11.72 11.04 4.38
C ALA A 91 12.15 9.61 4.75
N THR A 92 12.85 9.46 5.87
CA THR A 92 13.10 8.17 6.51
C THR A 92 12.12 7.94 7.65
N LEU A 93 11.72 6.69 7.87
CA LEU A 93 10.80 6.29 8.93
C LEU A 93 11.55 5.61 10.07
N SER A 94 11.37 6.11 11.30
CA SER A 94 11.84 5.46 12.52
C SER A 94 10.68 5.37 13.52
N GLY A 95 10.34 4.16 13.95
CA GLY A 95 9.18 3.95 14.80
C GLY A 95 7.88 4.43 14.13
N THR A 96 7.32 5.53 14.61
CA THR A 96 6.11 6.18 14.06
C THR A 96 6.38 7.62 13.58
N THR A 97 7.66 7.99 13.41
CA THR A 97 8.05 9.35 13.06
C THR A 97 8.78 9.37 11.72
N LEU A 98 8.33 10.21 10.80
CA LEU A 98 9.05 10.55 9.58
C LEU A 98 10.02 11.70 9.85
N THR A 99 11.26 11.52 9.39
CA THR A 99 12.27 12.58 9.36
C THR A 99 12.44 13.02 7.92
N PHE A 100 11.99 14.23 7.61
CA PHE A 100 12.01 14.80 6.27
C PHE A 100 13.34 15.52 5.99
N GLY A 101 13.84 15.38 4.76
CA GLY A 101 14.83 16.26 4.18
C GLY A 101 14.23 17.60 3.73
N SER A 102 15.05 18.42 3.11
CA SER A 102 14.62 19.70 2.55
C SER A 102 13.65 19.51 1.38
N GLU A 103 12.68 20.40 1.25
CA GLU A 103 11.82 20.48 0.07
C GLU A 103 12.65 20.94 -1.15
N VAL A 104 12.39 20.29 -2.27
CA VAL A 104 12.94 20.68 -3.58
C VAL A 104 11.75 21.06 -4.48
N GLU A 105 11.69 22.34 -4.85
CA GLU A 105 10.71 22.87 -5.80
C GLU A 105 11.18 22.60 -7.23
N THR A 106 10.27 22.22 -8.09
CA THR A 106 10.50 22.12 -9.54
C THR A 106 10.15 23.44 -10.23
N ASP A 107 10.52 23.59 -11.50
CA ASP A 107 10.09 24.73 -12.30
C ASP A 107 8.63 24.62 -12.75
N MET A 108 8.03 23.43 -12.68
CA MET A 108 6.64 23.17 -13.08
C MET A 108 5.65 23.87 -12.14
N VAL A 109 4.81 24.74 -12.70
CA VAL A 109 3.67 25.34 -12.00
C VAL A 109 2.49 24.36 -12.07
N ALA A 110 2.38 23.53 -11.05
CA ALA A 110 1.42 22.45 -11.01
C ALA A 110 -0.01 22.95 -10.76
N ASP A 111 -0.96 22.37 -11.50
CA ASP A 111 -2.39 22.50 -11.25
C ASP A 111 -3.02 21.12 -11.44
N GLY A 112 -3.12 20.39 -10.35
CA GLY A 112 -3.61 19.02 -10.32
C GLY A 112 -2.56 18.01 -9.90
N LYS A 113 -2.78 16.75 -10.29
CA LYS A 113 -2.01 15.60 -9.84
C LYS A 113 -0.51 15.72 -10.10
N VAL A 114 0.28 15.35 -9.09
CA VAL A 114 1.70 15.06 -9.21
C VAL A 114 1.87 13.55 -9.02
N SER A 115 2.51 12.86 -9.97
CA SER A 115 2.81 11.43 -9.85
C SER A 115 4.31 11.20 -9.80
N ILE A 116 4.74 10.18 -9.07
CA ILE A 116 6.14 9.81 -8.90
C ILE A 116 6.27 8.29 -8.86
N ALA A 117 7.35 7.78 -9.43
CA ALA A 117 7.79 6.40 -9.26
C ALA A 117 9.30 6.37 -9.01
N SER A 118 9.76 5.44 -8.16
CA SER A 118 11.18 5.16 -7.91
C SER A 118 11.61 3.90 -8.64
N ASP A 119 12.89 3.84 -9.04
CA ASP A 119 13.52 2.61 -9.56
C ASP A 119 14.09 1.71 -8.44
N GLY A 120 13.90 2.12 -7.18
CA GLY A 120 14.44 1.40 -6.02
C GLY A 120 15.96 1.44 -5.88
N SER A 121 16.65 2.25 -6.69
CA SER A 121 18.11 2.36 -6.74
C SER A 121 18.60 3.80 -6.58
N GLY A 122 17.84 4.62 -5.85
CA GLY A 122 18.11 6.03 -5.63
C GLY A 122 17.69 6.92 -6.79
N GLY A 123 16.88 6.44 -7.72
CA GLY A 123 16.41 7.21 -8.86
C GLY A 123 14.89 7.27 -8.97
N PHE A 124 14.37 8.38 -9.47
CA PHE A 124 12.92 8.55 -9.65
C PHE A 124 12.58 9.37 -10.90
N ILE A 125 11.35 9.24 -11.34
CA ILE A 125 10.70 10.13 -12.31
C ILE A 125 9.48 10.74 -11.65
N LEU A 126 9.33 12.06 -11.77
CA LEU A 126 8.16 12.83 -11.37
C LEU A 126 7.47 13.39 -12.62
N ILE A 127 6.15 13.35 -12.65
CA ILE A 127 5.35 13.92 -13.73
C ILE A 127 4.26 14.85 -13.18
N SER A 128 4.02 15.95 -13.87
CA SER A 128 2.98 16.92 -13.55
C SER A 128 2.57 17.73 -14.78
N LYS A 129 1.43 18.39 -14.70
CA LYS A 129 1.04 19.44 -15.63
C LYS A 129 1.76 20.73 -15.28
N ASP A 130 2.22 21.49 -16.30
CA ASP A 130 2.75 22.85 -16.11
C ASP A 130 1.81 23.88 -16.75
N THR A 131 1.20 24.73 -15.92
CA THR A 131 0.29 25.77 -16.37
C THR A 131 0.99 26.92 -17.08
N ASN A 132 2.28 27.16 -16.77
CA ASN A 132 3.07 28.17 -17.46
C ASN A 132 3.49 27.74 -18.87
N GLN A 133 3.46 26.43 -19.14
CA GLN A 133 3.77 25.84 -20.44
C GLN A 133 2.48 25.44 -21.19
N SER A 134 1.48 26.31 -21.22
CA SER A 134 0.20 26.10 -21.91
C SER A 134 -0.58 24.87 -21.40
N ASN A 135 -0.48 24.55 -20.12
CA ASN A 135 -1.07 23.38 -19.47
C ASN A 135 -0.60 22.02 -20.00
N LYS A 136 0.52 21.93 -20.67
CA LYS A 136 1.09 20.67 -21.14
C LYS A 136 1.65 19.85 -20.00
N GLN A 137 1.95 18.59 -20.29
CA GLN A 137 2.47 17.65 -19.29
C GLN A 137 3.97 17.49 -19.40
N PHE A 138 4.63 17.56 -18.26
CA PHE A 138 6.09 17.47 -18.14
C PHE A 138 6.52 16.32 -17.25
N ALA A 139 7.69 15.80 -17.52
CA ALA A 139 8.41 14.85 -16.69
C ALA A 139 9.75 15.42 -16.30
N LEU A 140 10.25 15.05 -15.12
CA LEU A 140 11.64 15.28 -14.72
C LEU A 140 12.21 14.01 -14.06
N ALA A 141 13.51 13.84 -14.17
CA ALA A 141 14.26 12.80 -13.48
C ALA A 141 14.97 13.39 -12.26
N GLY A 142 15.07 12.60 -11.22
CA GLY A 142 15.83 12.96 -10.04
C GLY A 142 16.55 11.78 -9.42
N THR A 143 17.34 12.10 -8.41
CA THR A 143 18.02 11.13 -7.54
C THR A 143 17.76 11.45 -6.09
N VAL A 144 17.81 10.45 -5.24
CA VAL A 144 17.75 10.58 -3.79
C VAL A 144 18.93 9.87 -3.15
N SER A 145 19.50 10.45 -2.10
CA SER A 145 20.49 9.82 -1.23
C SER A 145 20.18 10.16 0.22
N GLY A 146 19.77 9.15 0.98
CA GLY A 146 19.13 9.33 2.29
C GLY A 146 17.87 10.17 2.18
N THR A 147 17.89 11.41 2.70
CA THR A 147 16.79 12.38 2.56
C THR A 147 17.12 13.55 1.64
N THR A 148 18.28 13.52 0.98
CA THR A 148 18.69 14.57 0.05
C THR A 148 18.19 14.26 -1.36
N VAL A 149 17.37 15.13 -1.90
CA VAL A 149 16.82 15.02 -3.27
C VAL A 149 17.57 15.95 -4.21
N THR A 150 17.90 15.45 -5.39
CA THR A 150 18.47 16.24 -6.50
C THR A 150 17.61 16.01 -7.74
N ILE A 151 17.21 17.07 -8.42
CA ILE A 151 16.41 17.02 -9.65
C ILE A 151 17.19 17.53 -10.85
N GLY A 152 16.84 17.05 -12.04
CA GLY A 152 17.30 17.59 -13.31
C GLY A 152 16.28 18.51 -13.94
N ASP A 153 16.52 18.85 -15.22
CA ASP A 153 15.60 19.65 -16.00
C ASP A 153 14.34 18.86 -16.34
N ASP A 154 13.22 19.55 -16.42
CA ASP A 154 11.96 19.01 -16.90
C ASP A 154 11.89 19.04 -18.43
N ALA A 155 11.10 18.12 -19.00
CA ALA A 155 10.83 18.08 -20.43
C ALA A 155 9.39 17.67 -20.70
N GLU A 156 8.80 18.28 -21.75
CA GLU A 156 7.46 17.94 -22.23
C GLU A 156 7.40 16.48 -22.68
N PHE A 157 6.50 15.67 -22.11
CA PHE A 157 6.27 14.32 -22.59
C PHE A 157 5.01 14.21 -23.49
N THR A 158 4.06 15.14 -23.37
CA THR A 158 2.90 15.22 -24.24
C THR A 158 2.34 16.63 -24.31
N THR A 159 1.75 16.99 -25.46
CA THR A 159 0.99 18.23 -25.64
C THR A 159 -0.42 18.17 -25.04
N SER A 160 -0.82 17.02 -24.48
CA SER A 160 -2.08 16.88 -23.77
C SER A 160 -2.16 17.86 -22.60
N THR A 161 -3.27 18.59 -22.52
CA THR A 161 -3.53 19.52 -21.42
C THR A 161 -4.35 18.87 -20.29
N TYR A 162 -4.62 17.57 -20.40
CA TYR A 162 -5.46 16.81 -19.46
C TYR A 162 -4.62 16.16 -18.38
N SER A 163 -4.76 16.60 -17.13
CA SER A 163 -3.92 16.15 -16.01
C SER A 163 -4.28 14.75 -15.49
N VAL A 164 -4.70 13.84 -16.35
CA VAL A 164 -4.99 12.45 -15.97
C VAL A 164 -3.87 11.57 -16.48
N HIS A 165 -2.94 11.28 -15.58
CA HIS A 165 -1.75 10.50 -15.86
C HIS A 165 -1.34 9.69 -14.63
N ASP A 166 -0.49 8.69 -14.84
CA ASP A 166 0.25 7.99 -13.78
C ASP A 166 1.56 7.43 -14.32
N ILE A 167 2.43 6.98 -13.42
CA ILE A 167 3.72 6.42 -13.77
C ILE A 167 4.04 5.22 -12.90
N ALA A 168 4.57 4.16 -13.52
CA ALA A 168 5.06 2.98 -12.83
C ALA A 168 6.48 2.65 -13.30
N PHE A 169 7.25 2.00 -12.43
CA PHE A 169 8.53 1.43 -12.78
C PHE A 169 8.33 -0.03 -13.19
N ASP A 170 8.92 -0.44 -14.29
CA ASP A 170 9.02 -1.82 -14.77
C ASP A 170 10.40 -2.37 -14.36
N SER A 171 10.40 -3.17 -13.31
CA SER A 171 11.62 -3.74 -12.73
C SER A 171 12.37 -4.66 -13.70
N THR A 172 11.64 -5.33 -14.61
CA THR A 172 12.21 -6.24 -15.61
C THR A 172 13.03 -5.52 -16.66
N SER A 173 12.55 -4.39 -17.16
CA SER A 173 13.27 -3.60 -18.18
C SER A 173 14.18 -2.52 -17.58
N GLY A 174 14.03 -2.22 -16.29
CA GLY A 174 14.68 -1.11 -15.62
C GLY A 174 14.22 0.26 -16.14
N LYS A 175 12.96 0.40 -16.55
CA LYS A 175 12.40 1.61 -17.16
C LYS A 175 11.09 2.02 -16.52
N PHE A 176 10.73 3.26 -16.73
CA PHE A 176 9.44 3.77 -16.29
C PHE A 176 8.45 3.79 -17.45
N VAL A 177 7.17 3.65 -17.12
CA VAL A 177 6.07 3.76 -18.08
C VAL A 177 5.10 4.82 -17.58
N ILE A 178 4.94 5.87 -18.36
CA ILE A 178 3.88 6.86 -18.16
C ILE A 178 2.64 6.38 -18.91
N VAL A 179 1.50 6.34 -18.22
CA VAL A 179 0.17 6.11 -18.83
C VAL A 179 -0.66 7.36 -18.64
N TYR A 180 -1.29 7.86 -19.69
CA TYR A 180 -2.02 9.13 -19.67
C TYR A 180 -3.19 9.13 -20.64
N ILE A 181 -4.15 10.03 -20.39
CA ILE A 181 -5.26 10.32 -21.32
C ILE A 181 -4.80 11.46 -22.23
N ASP A 182 -4.73 11.19 -23.52
CA ASP A 182 -4.24 12.13 -24.51
C ASP A 182 -5.40 12.90 -25.18
N ASN A 183 -5.71 14.11 -24.69
CA ASN A 183 -6.73 14.94 -25.28
C ASN A 183 -6.32 15.58 -26.61
N ALA A 184 -5.04 15.61 -26.94
CA ALA A 184 -4.57 15.97 -28.28
C ALA A 184 -4.83 14.84 -29.30
N ASN A 185 -5.12 13.63 -28.82
CA ASN A 185 -5.44 12.45 -29.61
C ASN A 185 -6.78 11.83 -29.17
N SER A 186 -7.86 12.59 -29.28
CA SER A 186 -9.26 12.12 -29.07
C SER A 186 -9.52 11.49 -27.67
N LEU A 187 -8.77 11.88 -26.65
CA LEU A 187 -8.84 11.33 -25.29
C LEU A 187 -8.51 9.83 -25.21
N TYR A 188 -7.64 9.35 -26.07
CA TYR A 188 -7.19 7.97 -26.06
C TYR A 188 -6.26 7.69 -24.90
N LEU A 189 -6.37 6.49 -24.34
CA LEU A 189 -5.40 6.00 -23.37
C LEU A 189 -4.08 5.69 -24.08
N THR A 190 -3.01 6.32 -23.63
CA THR A 190 -1.71 6.32 -24.31
C THR A 190 -0.59 6.04 -23.30
N ALA A 191 0.49 5.39 -23.74
CA ALA A 191 1.69 5.15 -22.93
C ALA A 191 2.95 5.68 -23.59
N LYS A 192 3.94 6.02 -22.76
CA LYS A 192 5.33 6.29 -23.14
C LYS A 192 6.30 5.62 -22.20
N VAL A 193 7.39 5.08 -22.75
CA VAL A 193 8.52 4.58 -21.97
C VAL A 193 9.47 5.73 -21.65
N VAL A 194 9.95 5.77 -20.41
CA VAL A 194 10.97 6.71 -19.95
C VAL A 194 12.22 5.92 -19.57
N THR A 195 13.36 6.26 -20.14
CA THR A 195 14.66 5.72 -19.75
C THR A 195 15.44 6.80 -18.99
N ARG A 196 15.64 6.58 -17.69
CA ARG A 196 16.38 7.50 -16.81
C ARG A 196 17.89 7.27 -16.89
N SER A 197 18.67 8.33 -16.74
CA SER A 197 20.14 8.29 -16.62
C SER A 197 20.60 9.43 -15.71
N GLY A 198 20.94 9.11 -14.46
CA GLY A 198 21.21 10.13 -13.45
C GLY A 198 19.98 11.04 -13.22
N THR A 199 20.14 12.35 -13.33
CA THR A 199 19.05 13.34 -13.30
C THR A 199 18.49 13.66 -14.69
N GLY A 200 18.95 12.99 -15.74
CA GLY A 200 18.42 13.11 -17.10
C GLY A 200 17.54 11.92 -17.48
N PHE A 201 16.77 12.08 -18.55
CA PHE A 201 15.97 10.99 -19.12
C PHE A 201 15.76 11.14 -20.62
N SER A 202 15.29 10.07 -21.25
CA SER A 202 14.84 10.07 -22.64
C SER A 202 13.47 9.42 -22.75
N LEU A 203 12.67 9.86 -23.73
CA LEU A 203 11.32 9.41 -23.98
C LEU A 203 11.25 8.50 -25.21
N GLY A 204 10.55 7.39 -25.08
CA GLY A 204 10.14 6.58 -26.22
C GLY A 204 8.98 7.22 -26.99
N SER A 205 8.60 6.61 -28.11
CA SER A 205 7.43 7.02 -28.88
C SER A 205 6.13 6.75 -28.12
N ALA A 206 5.13 7.59 -28.33
CA ALA A 206 3.78 7.36 -27.78
C ALA A 206 3.16 6.13 -28.43
N VAL A 207 2.55 5.28 -27.61
CA VAL A 207 1.82 4.08 -28.03
C VAL A 207 0.37 4.22 -27.55
N VAL A 208 -0.58 4.23 -28.45
CA VAL A 208 -2.00 4.21 -28.10
C VAL A 208 -2.34 2.82 -27.55
N ILE A 209 -2.78 2.78 -26.30
CA ILE A 209 -3.24 1.56 -25.63
C ILE A 209 -4.65 1.19 -26.11
N SER A 210 -5.52 2.20 -26.19
CA SER A 210 -6.90 2.04 -26.60
C SER A 210 -7.40 3.29 -27.30
N SER A 211 -8.14 3.11 -28.39
CA SER A 211 -8.81 4.17 -29.14
C SER A 211 -10.24 4.50 -28.65
N GLU A 212 -10.59 3.95 -27.48
CA GLU A 212 -11.80 4.37 -26.78
C GLU A 212 -11.57 5.71 -26.07
N THR A 213 -12.65 6.46 -25.85
CA THR A 213 -12.59 7.74 -25.13
C THR A 213 -12.56 7.50 -23.62
N TYR A 214 -11.56 8.07 -22.98
CA TYR A 214 -11.40 8.07 -21.52
C TYR A 214 -11.50 9.49 -20.98
N LEU A 215 -12.10 9.64 -19.81
CA LEU A 215 -12.39 10.96 -19.24
C LEU A 215 -11.89 11.13 -17.81
N TYR A 216 -11.84 10.03 -17.04
CA TYR A 216 -11.64 10.09 -15.59
C TYR A 216 -10.63 9.04 -15.14
N GLY A 217 -9.86 9.36 -14.12
CA GLY A 217 -8.97 8.45 -13.42
C GLY A 217 -8.12 7.55 -14.32
N CYS A 218 -6.82 7.70 -14.22
CA CYS A 218 -5.86 6.80 -14.84
C CYS A 218 -4.83 6.42 -13.77
N ARG A 219 -4.55 5.12 -13.64
CA ARG A 219 -3.52 4.58 -12.74
C ARG A 219 -2.82 3.41 -13.39
N CYS A 220 -1.54 3.25 -13.04
CA CYS A 220 -0.77 2.07 -13.44
C CYS A 220 0.15 1.61 -12.33
N THR A 221 0.42 0.30 -12.31
CA THR A 221 1.39 -0.33 -11.41
C THR A 221 2.02 -1.53 -12.08
N GLU A 222 3.15 -2.01 -11.58
CA GLU A 222 3.72 -3.26 -12.02
C GLU A 222 3.02 -4.45 -11.34
N ASP A 223 2.62 -5.45 -12.12
CA ASP A 223 2.35 -6.81 -11.69
C ASP A 223 3.69 -7.57 -11.77
N THR A 224 4.34 -7.72 -10.63
CA THR A 224 5.68 -8.31 -10.54
C THR A 224 5.71 -9.80 -10.85
N ASP A 225 4.61 -10.52 -10.66
CA ASP A 225 4.53 -11.95 -10.95
C ASP A 225 4.44 -12.24 -12.46
N GLN A 226 3.79 -11.34 -13.19
CA GLN A 226 3.62 -11.46 -14.63
C GLN A 226 4.64 -10.63 -15.42
N ASN A 227 5.42 -9.77 -14.75
CA ASN A 227 6.31 -8.76 -15.35
C ASN A 227 5.53 -7.91 -16.37
N ARG A 228 4.46 -7.28 -15.92
CA ARG A 228 3.56 -6.46 -16.74
C ARG A 228 3.22 -5.15 -16.03
N ILE A 229 3.06 -4.11 -16.82
CA ILE A 229 2.38 -2.90 -16.35
C ILE A 229 0.89 -3.11 -16.54
N VAL A 230 0.14 -3.04 -15.45
CA VAL A 230 -1.33 -3.08 -15.44
C VAL A 230 -1.84 -1.66 -15.31
N ALA A 231 -2.69 -1.26 -16.24
CA ALA A 231 -3.28 0.08 -16.28
C ALA A 231 -4.80 0.01 -16.17
N PHE A 232 -5.36 0.92 -15.37
CA PHE A 232 -6.80 1.19 -15.29
C PHE A 232 -7.09 2.61 -15.75
N ALA A 233 -8.19 2.77 -16.45
CA ALA A 233 -8.74 4.08 -16.83
C ALA A 233 -10.26 4.03 -16.91
N SER A 234 -10.91 5.17 -16.65
CA SER A 234 -12.37 5.27 -16.64
C SER A 234 -12.89 6.05 -17.85
N GLY A 235 -13.81 5.43 -18.55
CA GLY A 235 -14.65 6.09 -19.55
C GLY A 235 -15.87 6.77 -18.92
N THR A 236 -16.92 6.97 -19.72
CA THR A 236 -18.16 7.63 -19.28
C THR A 236 -19.03 6.78 -18.35
N SER A 237 -18.93 5.45 -18.42
CA SER A 237 -19.80 4.53 -17.69
C SER A 237 -19.11 3.22 -17.29
N LYS A 238 -17.85 3.03 -17.66
CA LYS A 238 -17.09 1.82 -17.43
C LYS A 238 -15.67 2.14 -16.98
N VAL A 239 -15.17 1.36 -16.03
CA VAL A 239 -13.74 1.28 -15.75
C VAL A 239 -13.17 0.16 -16.62
N ARG A 240 -12.02 0.42 -17.20
CA ARG A 240 -11.32 -0.50 -18.09
C ARG A 240 -9.93 -0.82 -17.55
N CYS A 241 -9.48 -2.02 -17.84
CA CYS A 241 -8.17 -2.51 -17.44
C CYS A 241 -7.46 -3.19 -18.60
N VAL A 242 -6.13 -3.09 -18.61
CA VAL A 242 -5.27 -3.70 -19.62
C VAL A 242 -3.90 -4.00 -19.02
N ALA A 243 -3.24 -5.04 -19.50
CA ALA A 243 -1.86 -5.38 -19.15
C ALA A 243 -0.94 -5.26 -20.36
N GLY A 244 0.24 -4.71 -20.16
CA GLY A 244 1.23 -4.48 -21.21
C GLY A 244 2.66 -4.80 -20.77
N ALA A 245 3.54 -4.98 -21.74
CA ALA A 245 4.97 -5.24 -21.54
C ALA A 245 5.82 -4.12 -22.14
N VAL A 246 6.95 -3.85 -21.52
CA VAL A 246 7.98 -2.96 -22.05
C VAL A 246 8.96 -3.74 -22.95
N SER A 247 9.27 -3.19 -24.09
CA SER A 247 10.30 -3.74 -24.99
C SER A 247 11.11 -2.59 -25.61
N GLY A 248 12.37 -2.51 -25.23
CA GLY A 248 13.22 -1.39 -25.64
C GLY A 248 12.65 -0.04 -25.15
N THR A 249 12.32 0.85 -26.05
CA THR A 249 11.74 2.18 -25.76
C THR A 249 10.25 2.26 -26.11
N SER A 250 9.58 1.11 -26.23
CA SER A 250 8.17 1.00 -26.59
C SER A 250 7.43 0.05 -25.66
N THR A 251 6.09 0.05 -25.74
CA THR A 251 5.22 -0.87 -25.02
C THR A 251 4.35 -1.65 -25.99
N SER A 252 3.93 -2.86 -25.57
CA SER A 252 2.92 -3.66 -26.25
C SER A 252 1.82 -4.01 -25.25
N TRP A 253 0.56 -3.87 -25.66
CA TRP A 253 -0.59 -4.02 -24.76
C TRP A 253 -1.52 -5.12 -25.24
N GLY A 254 -2.17 -5.82 -24.32
CA GLY A 254 -3.20 -6.79 -24.58
C GLY A 254 -4.54 -6.17 -24.94
N THR A 255 -5.57 -7.00 -24.93
CA THR A 255 -6.95 -6.54 -25.13
C THR A 255 -7.45 -5.83 -23.88
N VAL A 256 -8.06 -4.66 -24.07
CA VAL A 256 -8.72 -3.92 -22.99
C VAL A 256 -9.99 -4.66 -22.55
N VAL A 257 -10.16 -4.80 -21.23
CA VAL A 257 -11.33 -5.44 -20.61
C VAL A 257 -12.12 -4.39 -19.82
N GLU A 258 -13.44 -4.41 -19.97
CA GLU A 258 -14.36 -3.49 -19.27
C GLU A 258 -14.99 -4.15 -18.04
N SER A 259 -15.30 -3.33 -17.01
CA SER A 259 -16.14 -3.76 -15.89
C SER A 259 -17.51 -4.25 -16.38
N SER A 260 -18.03 -5.33 -15.75
CA SER A 260 -19.37 -5.86 -16.05
C SER A 260 -20.46 -4.85 -15.68
N GLU A 261 -20.28 -4.21 -14.52
CA GLU A 261 -21.23 -3.23 -13.99
C GLU A 261 -20.95 -1.83 -14.52
N THR A 262 -21.98 -0.96 -14.47
CA THR A 262 -21.83 0.47 -14.67
C THR A 262 -21.12 1.05 -13.46
N THR A 263 -19.92 1.54 -13.67
CA THR A 263 -19.06 2.14 -12.65
C THR A 263 -18.10 3.12 -13.30
N ARG A 264 -17.83 4.23 -12.68
CA ARG A 264 -16.84 5.19 -13.15
C ARG A 264 -16.19 5.98 -12.02
N VAL A 265 -14.97 6.37 -12.24
CA VAL A 265 -14.28 7.30 -11.34
C VAL A 265 -15.01 8.64 -11.30
N ARG A 266 -15.15 9.22 -10.13
CA ARG A 266 -15.86 10.49 -9.90
C ARG A 266 -15.38 11.61 -10.82
N SER A 267 -16.31 12.38 -11.36
CA SER A 267 -16.09 13.32 -12.47
C SER A 267 -15.95 14.78 -12.08
N ASP A 268 -16.37 15.19 -10.90
CA ASP A 268 -16.30 16.58 -10.44
C ASP A 268 -14.86 17.09 -10.24
N LYS A 269 -13.91 16.17 -10.23
CA LYS A 269 -12.47 16.39 -10.25
C LYS A 269 -11.84 16.03 -11.60
N ALA A 270 -12.62 16.08 -12.68
CA ALA A 270 -12.26 15.62 -14.04
C ALA A 270 -10.99 16.26 -14.62
N ASN A 271 -10.60 17.42 -14.13
CA ASN A 271 -9.40 18.12 -14.61
C ASN A 271 -8.11 17.67 -13.90
N GLY A 272 -8.12 16.53 -13.22
CA GLY A 272 -6.93 15.95 -12.60
C GLY A 272 -6.50 16.61 -11.28
N SER A 273 -7.40 17.38 -10.67
CA SER A 273 -7.05 18.18 -9.48
C SER A 273 -7.10 17.42 -8.15
N SER A 274 -7.28 16.07 -8.16
CA SER A 274 -7.22 15.30 -6.91
C SER A 274 -6.96 13.80 -7.13
N ASN A 275 -6.40 13.15 -6.11
CA ASN A 275 -6.15 11.71 -6.05
C ASN A 275 -7.45 10.95 -5.75
N VAL A 276 -8.40 10.97 -6.68
CA VAL A 276 -9.69 10.25 -6.55
C VAL A 276 -9.57 8.74 -6.72
N CYS A 277 -8.36 8.23 -6.95
CA CYS A 277 -8.12 6.80 -7.12
C CYS A 277 -6.68 6.40 -6.77
N GLY A 278 -6.52 5.18 -6.29
CA GLY A 278 -5.24 4.51 -6.02
C GLY A 278 -5.12 3.19 -6.78
N ILE A 279 -3.89 2.67 -6.87
CA ILE A 279 -3.61 1.36 -7.45
C ILE A 279 -2.49 0.69 -6.67
N THR A 280 -2.57 -0.63 -6.53
CA THR A 280 -1.49 -1.43 -5.94
C THR A 280 -1.54 -2.86 -6.47
N TYR A 281 -0.42 -3.55 -6.45
CA TYR A 281 -0.34 -4.98 -6.69
C TYR A 281 -0.31 -5.74 -5.36
N ASP A 282 -1.23 -6.68 -5.18
CA ASP A 282 -1.29 -7.61 -4.04
C ASP A 282 -0.57 -8.90 -4.45
N ALA A 283 0.67 -9.06 -3.99
CA ALA A 283 1.50 -10.22 -4.32
C ALA A 283 0.98 -11.52 -3.68
N SER A 284 0.27 -11.45 -2.54
CA SER A 284 -0.31 -12.65 -1.91
C SER A 284 -1.50 -13.20 -2.69
N ALA A 285 -2.32 -12.32 -3.21
CA ALA A 285 -3.46 -12.68 -4.04
C ALA A 285 -3.10 -12.77 -5.54
N GLN A 286 -1.92 -12.33 -5.95
CA GLN A 286 -1.50 -12.21 -7.35
C GLN A 286 -2.54 -11.41 -8.16
N ALA A 287 -2.87 -10.23 -7.68
CA ALA A 287 -3.93 -9.40 -8.24
C ALA A 287 -3.60 -7.92 -8.14
N THR A 288 -3.98 -7.16 -9.16
CA THR A 288 -3.92 -5.70 -9.14
C THR A 288 -5.25 -5.15 -8.64
N VAL A 289 -5.18 -4.26 -7.66
CA VAL A 289 -6.33 -3.63 -7.00
C VAL A 289 -6.37 -2.15 -7.39
N PHE A 290 -7.47 -1.73 -7.98
CA PHE A 290 -7.78 -0.34 -8.29
C PHE A 290 -8.84 0.16 -7.32
N ALA A 291 -8.51 1.18 -6.53
CA ALA A 291 -9.38 1.81 -5.55
C ALA A 291 -9.81 3.19 -6.05
N TYR A 292 -11.10 3.50 -6.00
CA TYR A 292 -11.63 4.75 -6.53
C TYR A 292 -12.95 5.15 -5.85
N CYS A 293 -13.32 6.43 -6.01
CA CYS A 293 -14.65 6.91 -5.68
C CYS A 293 -15.57 6.65 -6.88
N ASP A 294 -16.58 5.80 -6.71
CA ASP A 294 -17.52 5.44 -7.78
C ASP A 294 -18.72 6.39 -7.81
N GLN A 295 -18.79 7.20 -8.85
CA GLN A 295 -19.87 8.17 -9.04
C GLN A 295 -21.22 7.52 -9.43
N GLU A 296 -21.21 6.31 -9.98
CA GLU A 296 -22.41 5.62 -10.45
C GLU A 296 -23.07 4.77 -9.36
N SER A 297 -22.46 4.66 -8.16
CA SER A 297 -23.03 3.88 -7.07
C SER A 297 -24.41 4.42 -6.65
N THR A 298 -25.31 3.48 -6.33
CA THR A 298 -26.65 3.85 -5.85
C THR A 298 -26.61 4.22 -4.36
N SER A 299 -27.55 5.03 -3.93
CA SER A 299 -27.69 5.67 -2.61
C SER A 299 -26.99 4.99 -1.41
N PRO A 300 -26.08 5.71 -0.72
CA PRO A 300 -25.51 6.98 -1.11
C PRO A 300 -24.65 6.84 -2.38
N SER A 301 -24.70 7.80 -3.28
CA SER A 301 -23.78 7.89 -4.43
C SER A 301 -22.34 8.16 -3.95
N GLU A 302 -21.35 7.95 -4.83
CA GLU A 302 -19.96 8.30 -4.55
C GLU A 302 -19.33 7.47 -3.44
N LYS A 303 -19.33 6.14 -3.59
CA LYS A 303 -18.74 5.22 -2.61
C LYS A 303 -17.28 4.92 -2.91
N ALA A 304 -16.49 4.78 -1.85
CA ALA A 304 -15.17 4.15 -1.98
C ALA A 304 -15.36 2.70 -2.48
N THR A 305 -14.67 2.36 -3.56
CA THR A 305 -14.93 1.14 -4.33
C THR A 305 -13.62 0.51 -4.79
N LEU A 306 -13.57 -0.81 -4.87
CA LEU A 306 -12.47 -1.56 -5.47
C LEU A 306 -12.90 -2.28 -6.73
N LEU A 307 -12.01 -2.31 -7.72
CA LEU A 307 -12.05 -3.22 -8.86
C LEU A 307 -10.75 -4.00 -8.90
N ILE A 308 -10.84 -5.33 -9.00
CA ILE A 308 -9.70 -6.22 -8.87
C ILE A 308 -9.46 -6.91 -10.20
N ALA A 309 -8.22 -6.91 -10.66
CA ALA A 309 -7.79 -7.57 -11.88
C ALA A 309 -6.75 -8.66 -11.61
N THR A 310 -6.79 -9.73 -12.39
CA THR A 310 -5.68 -10.66 -12.50
C THR A 310 -5.15 -10.62 -13.92
N ALA A 311 -3.82 -10.59 -14.07
CA ALA A 311 -3.18 -10.72 -15.36
C ALA A 311 -2.61 -12.13 -15.55
N SER A 312 -2.62 -12.59 -16.81
CA SER A 312 -1.89 -13.76 -17.27
C SER A 312 -1.22 -13.39 -18.58
N GLY A 313 0.06 -13.05 -18.52
CA GLY A 313 0.74 -12.35 -19.60
C GLY A 313 0.05 -11.00 -19.88
N SER A 314 -0.40 -10.79 -21.12
CA SER A 314 -1.15 -9.59 -21.52
C SER A 314 -2.68 -9.74 -21.44
N THR A 315 -3.18 -10.88 -21.00
CA THR A 315 -4.62 -11.12 -20.83
C THR A 315 -5.04 -10.71 -19.43
N VAL A 316 -6.10 -9.93 -19.32
CA VAL A 316 -6.66 -9.47 -18.04
C VAL A 316 -8.03 -10.10 -17.80
N THR A 317 -8.29 -10.49 -16.55
CA THR A 317 -9.63 -10.86 -16.07
C THR A 317 -10.01 -9.90 -14.94
N LEU A 318 -11.19 -9.28 -15.05
CA LEU A 318 -11.75 -8.41 -14.01
C LEU A 318 -12.68 -9.18 -13.08
N GLY A 319 -12.59 -8.91 -11.79
CA GLY A 319 -13.59 -9.28 -10.81
C GLY A 319 -14.78 -8.32 -10.83
N ASN A 320 -15.75 -8.54 -9.92
CA ASN A 320 -16.88 -7.65 -9.73
C ASN A 320 -16.45 -6.39 -8.94
N VAL A 321 -17.23 -5.33 -9.09
CA VAL A 321 -17.09 -4.11 -8.30
C VAL A 321 -17.37 -4.41 -6.82
N GLN A 322 -16.49 -3.95 -5.93
CA GLN A 322 -16.57 -4.18 -4.48
C GLN A 322 -16.69 -2.85 -3.75
N VAL A 323 -17.84 -2.60 -3.11
CA VAL A 323 -18.04 -1.39 -2.30
C VAL A 323 -17.31 -1.54 -0.97
N VAL A 324 -16.42 -0.60 -0.67
CA VAL A 324 -15.59 -0.60 0.57
C VAL A 324 -16.43 -0.23 1.79
N ASP A 325 -17.22 0.84 1.68
CA ASP A 325 -18.14 1.30 2.71
C ASP A 325 -19.51 1.57 2.08
N SER A 326 -20.50 0.78 2.49
CA SER A 326 -21.87 0.93 1.98
C SER A 326 -22.69 1.97 2.76
N SER A 327 -22.21 2.39 3.94
CA SER A 327 -22.94 3.29 4.84
C SER A 327 -22.72 4.76 4.50
N ASP A 328 -21.54 5.10 3.99
CA ASP A 328 -21.12 6.48 3.79
C ASP A 328 -20.59 6.72 2.37
N LYS A 329 -20.57 7.97 1.97
CA LYS A 329 -19.86 8.41 0.77
C LYS A 329 -18.36 8.35 1.03
N GLY A 330 -17.61 7.83 0.07
CA GLY A 330 -16.13 7.82 0.12
C GLY A 330 -15.58 8.80 -0.90
N ASN A 331 -14.64 9.61 -0.45
CA ASN A 331 -13.99 10.63 -1.26
C ASN A 331 -12.47 10.36 -1.32
N GLU A 332 -11.85 10.62 -2.48
CA GLU A 332 -10.39 10.59 -2.67
C GLU A 332 -9.68 9.37 -2.08
N VAL A 333 -9.76 8.26 -2.80
CA VAL A 333 -9.38 6.93 -2.34
C VAL A 333 -7.94 6.60 -2.71
N GLY A 334 -7.10 6.31 -1.72
CA GLY A 334 -5.76 5.77 -1.90
C GLY A 334 -5.66 4.32 -1.44
N CYS A 335 -4.74 3.56 -2.00
CA CYS A 335 -4.48 2.20 -1.51
C CYS A 335 -3.03 1.78 -1.66
N ALA A 336 -2.60 0.85 -0.80
CA ALA A 336 -1.32 0.16 -0.89
C ALA A 336 -1.44 -1.28 -0.37
N TYR A 337 -0.71 -2.19 -0.98
CA TYR A 337 -0.55 -3.54 -0.46
C TYR A 337 0.43 -3.55 0.72
N ASP A 338 0.01 -4.20 1.79
CA ASP A 338 0.79 -4.45 2.98
C ASP A 338 1.21 -5.92 3.00
N PRO A 339 2.47 -6.24 2.66
CA PRO A 339 2.95 -7.62 2.63
C PRO A 339 3.05 -8.28 4.01
N VAL A 340 3.08 -7.47 5.09
CA VAL A 340 3.14 -7.99 6.46
C VAL A 340 1.80 -8.58 6.85
N SER A 341 0.71 -7.84 6.64
CA SER A 341 -0.65 -8.34 6.90
C SER A 341 -1.25 -9.13 5.72
N GLN A 342 -0.61 -9.13 4.56
CA GLN A 342 -1.12 -9.68 3.30
C GLN A 342 -2.50 -9.10 2.93
N LYS A 343 -2.66 -7.80 3.13
CA LYS A 343 -3.91 -7.08 2.86
C LYS A 343 -3.64 -5.80 2.08
N VAL A 344 -4.67 -5.30 1.44
CA VAL A 344 -4.65 -3.98 0.83
C VAL A 344 -5.24 -2.97 1.83
N ILE A 345 -4.47 -1.96 2.20
CA ILE A 345 -4.94 -0.84 3.01
C ILE A 345 -5.58 0.17 2.07
N VAL A 346 -6.82 0.55 2.35
CA VAL A 346 -7.61 1.51 1.56
C VAL A 346 -7.96 2.69 2.45
N ALA A 347 -7.43 3.86 2.14
CA ALA A 347 -7.69 5.11 2.87
C ALA A 347 -8.60 6.02 2.06
N TYR A 348 -9.54 6.69 2.71
CA TYR A 348 -10.50 7.59 2.07
C TYR A 348 -11.07 8.62 3.06
N GLY A 349 -11.47 9.78 2.56
CA GLY A 349 -12.28 10.73 3.30
C GLY A 349 -13.76 10.37 3.26
N LEU A 350 -14.53 10.71 4.29
CA LEU A 350 -15.98 10.55 4.31
C LEU A 350 -16.69 11.82 3.81
N GLY A 351 -17.87 11.66 3.21
CA GLY A 351 -18.77 12.76 2.85
C GLY A 351 -18.69 13.22 1.41
N ASP A 352 -19.45 14.26 1.06
CA ASP A 352 -19.60 14.78 -0.30
C ASP A 352 -18.38 15.52 -0.83
N ALA A 353 -17.68 16.23 0.05
CA ALA A 353 -16.51 17.04 -0.28
C ALA A 353 -15.43 16.94 0.79
N ILE A 354 -15.83 16.95 2.04
CA ILE A 354 -14.97 17.04 3.23
C ILE A 354 -15.56 16.18 4.34
N GLY A 355 -14.73 15.57 5.16
CA GLY A 355 -15.11 14.74 6.29
C GLY A 355 -13.95 13.94 6.87
N PRO A 356 -14.18 13.20 7.94
CA PRO A 356 -13.12 12.43 8.62
C PRO A 356 -12.38 11.47 7.71
N GLY A 357 -11.07 11.37 7.93
CA GLY A 357 -10.23 10.37 7.27
C GLY A 357 -10.38 8.98 7.88
N ASN A 358 -10.64 7.99 7.04
CA ASN A 358 -10.81 6.60 7.45
C ASN A 358 -9.98 5.66 6.59
N PHE A 359 -9.67 4.49 7.13
CA PHE A 359 -9.13 3.38 6.35
C PHE A 359 -9.79 2.06 6.72
N VAL A 360 -9.71 1.11 5.81
CA VAL A 360 -10.02 -0.30 6.01
C VAL A 360 -8.88 -1.16 5.50
N SER A 361 -8.80 -2.41 5.99
CA SER A 361 -7.95 -3.44 5.42
C SER A 361 -8.83 -4.37 4.57
N ALA A 362 -8.46 -4.56 3.31
CA ALA A 362 -9.13 -5.46 2.39
C ALA A 362 -8.32 -6.76 2.23
N THR A 363 -8.96 -7.90 2.47
CA THR A 363 -8.41 -9.23 2.14
C THR A 363 -8.94 -9.64 0.79
N ILE A 364 -8.05 -9.85 -0.18
CA ILE A 364 -8.41 -10.27 -1.53
C ILE A 364 -8.46 -11.80 -1.58
N THR A 365 -9.59 -12.34 -2.05
CA THR A 365 -9.83 -13.79 -2.11
C THR A 365 -10.43 -14.20 -3.46
N GLY A 366 -10.47 -15.50 -3.70
CA GLY A 366 -11.05 -16.07 -4.91
C GLY A 366 -10.02 -16.39 -5.99
N GLY A 367 -10.45 -17.17 -6.98
CA GLY A 367 -9.65 -17.53 -8.17
C GLY A 367 -9.61 -16.39 -9.20
N THR A 368 -10.04 -16.68 -10.43
CA THR A 368 -10.10 -15.68 -11.52
C THR A 368 -11.16 -14.59 -11.29
N SER A 369 -12.25 -14.89 -10.57
CA SER A 369 -13.23 -13.88 -10.11
C SER A 369 -12.89 -13.46 -8.69
N ARG A 370 -11.99 -12.50 -8.57
CA ARG A 370 -11.53 -11.98 -7.26
C ARG A 370 -12.64 -11.17 -6.57
N SER A 371 -12.66 -11.30 -5.23
CA SER A 371 -13.51 -10.50 -4.35
C SER A 371 -12.70 -9.98 -3.17
N ALA A 372 -13.24 -9.02 -2.44
CA ALA A 372 -12.64 -8.47 -1.24
C ALA A 372 -13.55 -8.62 -0.03
N THR A 373 -12.97 -8.90 1.13
CA THR A 373 -13.64 -8.75 2.43
C THR A 373 -12.94 -7.63 3.19
N PHE A 374 -13.72 -6.81 3.89
CA PHE A 374 -13.22 -5.60 4.53
C PHE A 374 -13.27 -5.71 6.05
N SER A 375 -12.26 -5.16 6.73
CA SER A 375 -12.32 -4.89 8.16
C SER A 375 -13.35 -3.81 8.47
N SER A 376 -13.70 -3.65 9.76
CA SER A 376 -14.36 -2.41 10.20
C SER A 376 -13.50 -1.20 9.85
N LYS A 377 -14.16 -0.07 9.53
CA LYS A 377 -13.45 1.17 9.28
C LYS A 377 -12.79 1.71 10.54
N THR A 378 -11.60 2.26 10.38
CA THR A 378 -10.83 2.89 11.46
C THR A 378 -10.55 4.33 11.07
N GLN A 379 -10.94 5.27 11.93
CA GLN A 379 -10.69 6.69 11.73
C GLN A 379 -9.24 7.02 12.06
N PHE A 380 -8.54 7.72 11.16
CA PHE A 380 -7.17 8.22 11.37
C PHE A 380 -7.11 9.73 11.56
N GLU A 381 -8.10 10.46 11.05
CA GLU A 381 -8.24 11.90 11.21
C GLU A 381 -9.71 12.25 11.48
N SER A 382 -9.96 13.14 12.44
CA SER A 382 -11.32 13.57 12.81
C SER A 382 -11.79 14.79 12.01
N GLY A 383 -10.85 15.53 11.44
CA GLY A 383 -11.10 16.72 10.62
C GLY A 383 -11.37 16.37 9.15
N ASP A 384 -11.56 17.41 8.39
CA ASP A 384 -11.86 17.33 6.95
C ASP A 384 -10.64 16.87 6.16
N THR A 385 -10.71 15.67 5.62
CA THR A 385 -9.60 14.99 4.95
C THR A 385 -9.82 14.90 3.46
N ILE A 386 -8.82 15.30 2.68
CA ILE A 386 -8.80 15.18 1.21
C ILE A 386 -7.45 14.61 0.73
N ALA A 387 -7.42 14.19 -0.54
CA ALA A 387 -6.22 13.75 -1.25
C ALA A 387 -5.47 12.60 -0.56
N SER A 388 -6.20 11.66 0.07
CA SER A 388 -5.59 10.52 0.76
C SER A 388 -4.81 9.62 -0.20
N THR A 389 -3.57 9.31 0.15
CA THR A 389 -2.74 8.31 -0.52
C THR A 389 -2.03 7.43 0.49
N VAL A 390 -1.69 6.21 0.08
CA VAL A 390 -1.08 5.21 0.99
C VAL A 390 0.16 4.64 0.34
N ILE A 391 1.18 4.40 1.14
CA ILE A 391 2.35 3.60 0.75
C ILE A 391 2.79 2.69 1.88
N HIS A 392 3.24 1.49 1.55
CA HIS A 392 3.88 0.58 2.50
C HIS A 392 5.38 0.85 2.60
N HIS A 393 5.92 0.89 3.83
CA HIS A 393 7.35 0.98 4.10
C HIS A 393 7.87 -0.43 4.48
N PRO A 394 8.49 -1.16 3.55
CA PRO A 394 8.74 -2.59 3.73
C PRO A 394 9.75 -2.91 4.83
N THR A 395 10.77 -2.06 5.03
CA THR A 395 11.80 -2.29 6.07
C THR A 395 11.25 -2.18 7.49
N VAL A 396 10.30 -1.26 7.71
CA VAL A 396 9.69 -1.05 9.04
C VAL A 396 8.39 -1.83 9.19
N GLY A 397 7.84 -2.35 8.09
CA GLY A 397 6.58 -3.09 8.09
C GLY A 397 5.39 -2.24 8.51
N LYS A 398 5.28 -1.00 8.02
CA LYS A 398 4.21 -0.05 8.36
C LYS A 398 3.70 0.66 7.12
N ASN A 399 2.48 1.14 7.20
CA ASN A 399 1.86 1.91 6.14
C ASN A 399 1.87 3.40 6.50
N ILE A 400 2.12 4.24 5.51
CA ILE A 400 2.08 5.69 5.63
C ILE A 400 0.86 6.16 4.85
N ILE A 401 -0.07 6.82 5.54
CA ILE A 401 -1.21 7.49 4.94
C ILE A 401 -0.89 8.98 4.92
N ALA A 402 -0.75 9.56 3.74
CA ALA A 402 -0.56 10.99 3.55
C ALA A 402 -1.85 11.63 3.04
N PHE A 403 -2.19 12.81 3.55
CA PHE A 403 -3.45 13.50 3.24
C PHE A 403 -3.31 15.00 3.45
N ALA A 404 -4.27 15.78 2.94
CA ALA A 404 -4.43 17.18 3.29
C ALA A 404 -5.59 17.33 4.27
N ASP A 405 -5.38 18.13 5.32
CA ASP A 405 -6.38 18.47 6.31
C ASP A 405 -6.96 19.85 5.99
N GLU A 406 -8.16 19.87 5.37
CA GLU A 406 -8.86 21.13 5.06
C GLU A 406 -9.29 21.89 6.31
N GLY A 407 -9.60 21.17 7.39
CA GLY A 407 -9.95 21.77 8.68
C GLY A 407 -8.80 22.56 9.32
N ASP A 408 -7.54 22.23 8.96
CA ASP A 408 -6.31 22.93 9.39
C ASP A 408 -5.65 23.69 8.21
N GLY A 409 -6.46 24.25 7.31
CA GLY A 409 -5.98 25.11 6.21
C GLY A 409 -5.24 24.37 5.09
N ASP A 410 -5.65 23.17 4.76
CA ASP A 410 -5.03 22.28 3.76
C ASP A 410 -3.59 21.83 4.08
N LYS A 411 -3.21 21.82 5.35
CA LYS A 411 -1.88 21.32 5.72
C LYS A 411 -1.70 19.87 5.29
N GLY A 412 -0.55 19.59 4.73
CA GLY A 412 -0.14 18.24 4.46
C GLY A 412 0.18 17.50 5.75
N LYS A 413 -0.50 16.39 5.99
CA LYS A 413 -0.33 15.54 7.16
C LYS A 413 -0.05 14.10 6.79
N TYR A 414 0.47 13.34 7.72
CA TYR A 414 0.62 11.90 7.62
C TYR A 414 0.25 11.19 8.92
N VAL A 415 -0.15 9.94 8.76
CA VAL A 415 -0.36 8.99 9.85
C VAL A 415 0.42 7.72 9.54
N ILE A 416 1.09 7.17 10.54
CA ILE A 416 1.71 5.85 10.45
C ILE A 416 0.72 4.82 10.97
N GLN A 417 0.27 3.96 10.09
CA GLN A 417 -0.56 2.81 10.40
C GLN A 417 0.36 1.58 10.46
N ALA A 418 0.42 0.92 11.60
CA ALA A 418 1.17 -0.31 11.69
C ALA A 418 0.40 -1.44 11.02
N SER A 419 1.13 -2.28 10.31
CA SER A 419 0.58 -3.49 9.71
C SER A 419 -0.04 -4.36 10.79
N GLN A 420 -1.29 -4.77 10.60
CA GLN A 420 -1.92 -5.71 11.51
C GLN A 420 -1.39 -7.11 11.21
N PHE A 421 -0.45 -7.54 12.02
CA PHE A 421 0.08 -8.88 11.94
C PHE A 421 -0.97 -9.87 12.47
N GLN A 422 -1.60 -10.66 11.62
CA GLN A 422 -2.36 -11.85 11.98
C GLN A 422 -1.66 -13.08 11.43
N ASN A 423 -0.47 -13.38 11.95
CA ASN A 423 0.24 -14.57 11.50
C ASN A 423 0.36 -15.65 12.60
N PHE A 424 -0.75 -15.92 13.31
CA PHE A 424 -0.80 -17.04 14.25
C PHE A 424 -0.65 -18.40 13.54
N THR A 425 -0.81 -18.44 12.19
CA THR A 425 -0.59 -19.65 11.39
C THR A 425 0.87 -20.08 11.36
N ASP A 426 1.80 -19.16 11.54
CA ASP A 426 3.24 -19.44 11.58
C ASP A 426 3.77 -19.60 13.02
N PHE A 427 2.88 -19.94 13.94
CA PHE A 427 3.24 -20.25 15.31
C PHE A 427 4.34 -21.30 15.37
N ILE A 428 5.43 -21.00 16.09
CA ILE A 428 6.55 -21.91 16.25
C ILE A 428 6.73 -22.36 17.70
N GLY A 429 6.18 -21.65 18.69
CA GLY A 429 6.36 -21.98 20.08
C GLY A 429 6.08 -20.83 21.05
N PHE A 430 6.60 -20.97 22.26
CA PHE A 430 6.49 -19.99 23.34
C PHE A 430 7.84 -19.49 23.79
N THR A 431 7.91 -18.27 24.31
CA THR A 431 9.13 -17.75 24.93
C THR A 431 9.26 -18.21 26.38
N ASP A 432 10.52 -18.36 26.82
CA ASP A 432 10.87 -18.78 28.19
C ASP A 432 11.07 -17.59 29.15
N THR A 433 11.23 -16.38 28.63
CA THR A 433 11.37 -15.14 29.39
C THR A 433 10.95 -13.94 28.56
N THR A 434 11.04 -12.74 29.14
CA THR A 434 10.83 -11.47 28.43
C THR A 434 12.11 -11.06 27.69
N TYR A 435 11.95 -10.53 26.48
CA TYR A 435 13.03 -10.06 25.60
C TYR A 435 12.75 -8.66 25.10
N ASP A 436 13.79 -7.86 24.95
CA ASP A 436 13.72 -6.55 24.27
C ASP A 436 13.98 -6.69 22.76
N ASP A 437 13.67 -5.64 22.01
CA ASP A 437 13.94 -5.61 20.57
C ASP A 437 15.43 -5.78 20.27
N GLY A 438 15.75 -6.73 19.40
CA GLY A 438 17.12 -7.06 19.04
C GLY A 438 17.79 -8.14 19.89
N ASP A 439 17.15 -8.58 20.98
CA ASP A 439 17.68 -9.66 21.81
C ASP A 439 17.66 -11.01 21.10
N LEU A 440 18.54 -11.92 21.54
CA LEU A 440 18.50 -13.32 21.10
C LEU A 440 17.43 -14.09 21.91
N VAL A 441 16.32 -14.37 21.27
CA VAL A 441 15.14 -15.04 21.85
C VAL A 441 15.35 -16.55 21.86
N LYS A 442 15.03 -17.20 22.98
CA LYS A 442 14.87 -18.65 23.08
C LYS A 442 13.39 -19.01 22.98
N VAL A 443 13.05 -19.79 21.97
CA VAL A 443 11.68 -20.26 21.72
C VAL A 443 11.59 -21.73 22.06
N GLN A 444 10.69 -22.06 22.97
CA GLN A 444 10.30 -23.43 23.28
C GLN A 444 9.38 -23.95 22.17
N VAL A 445 9.92 -24.81 21.31
CA VAL A 445 9.22 -25.36 20.15
C VAL A 445 8.62 -26.73 20.44
N GLY A 446 8.01 -27.37 19.44
CA GLY A 446 7.31 -28.65 19.59
C GLY A 446 8.10 -29.71 20.37
N GLY A 447 7.46 -30.32 21.35
CA GLY A 447 8.04 -31.30 22.29
C GLY A 447 8.61 -30.72 23.58
N SER A 448 8.72 -29.40 23.72
CA SER A 448 9.07 -28.74 24.98
C SER A 448 7.83 -28.50 25.87
N VAL A 449 8.07 -28.21 27.11
CA VAL A 449 7.04 -27.78 28.08
C VAL A 449 7.27 -26.31 28.41
N ASN A 450 6.28 -25.46 28.16
CA ASN A 450 6.26 -24.08 28.63
C ASN A 450 5.48 -24.04 29.95
N ASP A 451 6.09 -23.50 30.99
CA ASP A 451 5.58 -23.42 32.38
C ASP A 451 5.12 -22.00 32.77
N LEU A 452 5.00 -21.12 31.82
CA LEU A 452 4.62 -19.72 32.01
C LEU A 452 3.16 -19.41 31.65
N GLN A 453 2.34 -20.43 31.51
CA GLN A 453 0.93 -20.29 31.24
C GLN A 453 0.10 -20.16 32.53
N SER A 454 -1.19 -19.88 32.41
CA SER A 454 -2.12 -19.84 33.55
C SER A 454 -3.54 -20.22 33.13
N GLY A 455 -4.32 -20.73 34.09
CA GLY A 455 -5.75 -21.03 33.87
C GLY A 455 -6.00 -22.21 32.93
N LEU A 456 -5.02 -23.08 32.71
CA LEU A 456 -5.16 -24.25 31.85
C LEU A 456 -5.88 -25.40 32.57
N THR A 457 -6.51 -26.28 31.79
CA THR A 457 -7.10 -27.54 32.26
C THR A 457 -6.25 -28.69 31.76
N ALA A 458 -5.65 -29.47 32.66
CA ALA A 458 -4.80 -30.60 32.34
C ALA A 458 -5.51 -31.59 31.38
N GLY A 459 -4.80 -32.05 30.36
CA GLY A 459 -5.31 -32.93 29.31
C GLY A 459 -6.09 -32.22 28.19
N GLN A 460 -6.40 -30.94 28.35
CA GLN A 460 -7.11 -30.16 27.32
C GLN A 460 -6.13 -29.69 26.24
N THR A 461 -6.55 -29.77 24.97
CA THR A 461 -5.83 -29.18 23.85
C THR A 461 -6.16 -27.68 23.74
N TYR A 462 -5.15 -26.86 23.50
CA TYR A 462 -5.24 -25.43 23.30
C TYR A 462 -4.80 -25.05 21.89
N PHE A 463 -5.45 -24.03 21.35
CA PHE A 463 -5.22 -23.47 20.03
C PHE A 463 -4.76 -22.02 20.14
N VAL A 464 -3.84 -21.60 19.28
CA VAL A 464 -3.45 -20.20 19.16
C VAL A 464 -4.63 -19.41 18.63
N GLN A 465 -4.97 -18.31 19.28
CA GLN A 465 -6.03 -17.39 18.89
C GLN A 465 -5.47 -16.27 18.00
N THR A 466 -6.36 -15.58 17.31
CA THR A 466 -5.99 -14.45 16.43
C THR A 466 -5.35 -13.26 17.17
N ASP A 467 -5.56 -13.15 18.48
CA ASP A 467 -4.95 -12.14 19.36
C ASP A 467 -3.63 -12.60 20.00
N GLY A 468 -3.15 -13.80 19.66
CA GLY A 468 -1.95 -14.41 20.23
C GLY A 468 -2.17 -15.10 21.57
N SER A 469 -3.34 -15.05 22.17
CA SER A 469 -3.69 -15.87 23.33
C SER A 469 -3.85 -17.34 22.94
N ILE A 470 -4.03 -18.21 23.91
CA ILE A 470 -4.40 -19.61 23.68
C ILE A 470 -5.79 -19.89 24.23
N GLY A 471 -6.59 -20.65 23.50
CA GLY A 471 -7.97 -20.99 23.85
C GLY A 471 -8.32 -22.44 23.54
N THR A 472 -9.44 -22.93 24.10
CA THR A 472 -9.89 -24.32 23.91
C THR A 472 -10.65 -24.55 22.61
N SER A 473 -11.07 -23.48 21.92
CA SER A 473 -11.71 -23.50 20.61
C SER A 473 -10.72 -23.05 19.53
N ALA A 474 -10.70 -23.75 18.41
CA ALA A 474 -9.87 -23.33 17.27
C ALA A 474 -10.39 -22.00 16.69
N ALA A 475 -9.48 -21.12 16.27
CA ALA A 475 -9.80 -19.97 15.44
C ALA A 475 -10.23 -20.43 14.02
N SER A 476 -10.56 -19.49 13.13
CA SER A 476 -11.00 -19.80 11.75
C SER A 476 -10.00 -20.67 10.98
N THR A 477 -8.69 -20.49 11.25
CA THR A 477 -7.63 -21.43 10.89
C THR A 477 -7.14 -22.10 12.17
N SER A 478 -7.18 -23.44 12.20
CA SER A 478 -6.82 -24.21 13.39
C SER A 478 -5.31 -24.34 13.52
N VAL A 479 -4.72 -23.69 14.52
CA VAL A 479 -3.31 -23.83 14.91
C VAL A 479 -3.21 -24.35 16.32
N THR A 480 -2.71 -25.56 16.50
CA THR A 480 -2.58 -26.16 17.83
C THR A 480 -1.38 -25.59 18.57
N ALA A 481 -1.63 -24.95 19.71
CA ALA A 481 -0.58 -24.48 20.61
C ALA A 481 0.07 -25.63 21.39
N GLY A 482 -0.76 -26.54 21.90
CA GLY A 482 -0.28 -27.66 22.71
C GLY A 482 -1.37 -28.35 23.51
N THR A 483 -0.96 -29.25 24.40
CA THR A 483 -1.84 -29.90 25.34
C THR A 483 -1.41 -29.55 26.77
N ALA A 484 -2.32 -29.04 27.59
CA ALA A 484 -2.02 -28.69 28.98
C ALA A 484 -1.61 -29.93 29.79
N VAL A 485 -0.52 -29.82 30.52
CA VAL A 485 -0.01 -30.85 31.45
C VAL A 485 -0.50 -30.55 32.87
N SER A 486 -0.59 -29.28 33.20
CA SER A 486 -1.12 -28.76 34.47
C SER A 486 -1.88 -27.45 34.27
N ALA A 487 -2.26 -26.77 35.33
CA ALA A 487 -2.89 -25.47 35.27
C ALA A 487 -1.97 -24.35 34.74
N THR A 488 -0.65 -24.58 34.74
CA THR A 488 0.35 -23.58 34.32
C THR A 488 1.32 -24.08 33.25
N GLU A 489 1.21 -25.36 32.86
CA GLU A 489 2.16 -25.97 31.93
C GLU A 489 1.46 -26.50 30.69
N ILE A 490 2.06 -26.26 29.54
CA ILE A 490 1.61 -26.76 28.23
C ILE A 490 2.75 -27.50 27.51
N LEU A 491 2.46 -28.73 27.07
CA LEU A 491 3.32 -29.44 26.13
C LEU A 491 3.10 -28.86 24.74
N VAL A 492 4.12 -28.19 24.22
CA VAL A 492 4.06 -27.48 22.94
C VAL A 492 3.92 -28.49 21.79
N LYS A 493 2.99 -28.23 20.87
CA LYS A 493 2.88 -28.95 19.61
C LYS A 493 3.25 -28.02 18.46
N GLY A 494 4.17 -28.45 17.63
CA GLY A 494 4.49 -27.83 16.36
C GLY A 494 3.78 -28.52 15.20
#